data_3317181500a313a4f56cb6e4ddefb13e
#
_entry.id   3317181500a313a4f56cb6e4ddefb13e
#
_cell.length_a   1.000
_cell.length_b   1.000
_cell.length_c   1.000
_cell.angle_alpha   90.00
_cell.angle_beta   90.00
_cell.angle_gamma   90.00
#
_symmetry.space_group_name_H-M   'P 1'
#
loop_
_entity.id
_entity.type
_entity.pdbx_description
1 polymer ?
#
loop_
_entity_poly.entity_id
_entity_poly.type
_entity_poly.pdbx_seq_one_letter_code
_entity_poly.pdbx_strand_id
1 'polypeptide(L)'
;NEKNKVQKINFITQWINDENIRCYEQKIFNPDAEKQLANHYNTWRGFDMEKIELTDNKKTYNKYVNTFKGFIDNLFGNNIDSVNYFIAWCANIIQNPANRSCVCLVLYSLEEGAGKNMITKTLELCLGTKYVNYITDVSNQLFGKHSSAEMDKLLIVLNEVKGKDTYANADLFKTRITDDTREVELKNKDTMQINNYCSYILNTNNLNSVNAGDKDRRFCVLDCNNEKIHDKKYFKNYANEINGNKEAIRCIYQYLKTFNIDEVVPDSIFSDARPRTQLYEELILCNR
;
A
#
# COMPACT_ATOMS: atom_id res chain seq x y z
N ASN A 1 -18.98 31.02 57.12
CA ASN A 1 -18.25 31.27 55.87
C ASN A 1 -17.15 30.23 55.73
N GLU A 2 -17.48 29.05 55.24
CA GLU A 2 -16.49 28.05 54.80
C GLU A 2 -15.92 28.54 53.49
N LYS A 3 -14.67 28.99 53.53
CA LYS A 3 -13.88 29.32 52.36
C LYS A 3 -13.57 28.01 51.61
N ASN A 4 -14.19 27.79 50.46
CA ASN A 4 -13.82 26.75 49.50
C ASN A 4 -12.34 26.92 49.16
N LYS A 5 -11.44 26.18 49.80
CA LYS A 5 -10.04 26.09 49.44
C LYS A 5 -9.96 25.28 48.12
N VAL A 6 -9.67 25.96 47.03
CA VAL A 6 -9.33 25.29 45.77
C VAL A 6 -8.02 24.55 45.99
N GLN A 7 -8.09 23.24 46.07
CA GLN A 7 -6.93 22.37 46.21
C GLN A 7 -6.33 22.15 44.80
N LYS A 8 -5.09 22.59 44.59
CA LYS A 8 -4.37 22.28 43.34
C LYS A 8 -3.94 20.82 43.40
N ILE A 9 -4.61 19.96 42.61
CA ILE A 9 -4.26 18.56 42.47
C ILE A 9 -3.42 18.42 41.22
N ASN A 10 -2.34 17.63 41.29
CA ASN A 10 -1.53 17.29 40.13
C ASN A 10 -2.39 16.37 39.19
N PHE A 11 -2.62 16.86 37.99
CA PHE A 11 -3.44 16.12 36.99
C PHE A 11 -2.92 14.70 36.78
N ILE A 12 -1.62 14.49 36.65
CA ILE A 12 -1.02 13.17 36.41
C ILE A 12 -1.33 12.22 37.57
N THR A 13 -1.19 12.70 38.83
CA THR A 13 -1.47 11.88 40.02
C THR A 13 -2.96 11.52 40.09
N GLN A 14 -3.85 12.44 39.76
CA GLN A 14 -5.30 12.18 39.73
C GLN A 14 -5.65 11.21 38.62
N TRP A 15 -5.05 11.38 37.42
CA TRP A 15 -5.29 10.52 36.26
C TRP A 15 -4.80 9.08 36.51
N ILE A 16 -3.61 8.88 37.09
CA ILE A 16 -3.07 7.54 37.38
C ILE A 16 -3.93 6.80 38.44
N ASN A 17 -4.53 7.54 39.37
CA ASN A 17 -5.37 6.97 40.42
C ASN A 17 -6.87 6.91 40.06
N ASP A 18 -7.24 7.25 38.81
CA ASP A 18 -8.62 7.15 38.33
C ASP A 18 -8.98 5.68 38.07
N GLU A 19 -9.98 5.17 38.79
CA GLU A 19 -10.47 3.79 38.65
C GLU A 19 -11.00 3.49 37.23
N ASN A 20 -11.36 4.52 36.46
CA ASN A 20 -11.84 4.40 35.08
C ASN A 20 -10.73 4.57 34.04
N ILE A 21 -9.45 4.63 34.46
CA ILE A 21 -8.33 4.74 33.53
C ILE A 21 -8.29 3.55 32.58
N ARG A 22 -8.24 3.83 31.27
CA ARG A 22 -8.13 2.76 30.28
C ARG A 22 -6.68 2.28 30.22
N CYS A 23 -6.47 1.05 30.63
CA CYS A 23 -5.21 0.34 30.51
C CYS A 23 -5.29 -0.68 29.37
N TYR A 24 -4.22 -0.78 28.59
CA TYR A 24 -4.09 -1.75 27.52
C TYR A 24 -2.83 -2.58 27.76
N GLU A 25 -2.92 -3.88 27.49
CA GLU A 25 -1.77 -4.80 27.60
C GLU A 25 -0.76 -4.57 26.50
N GLN A 26 -1.25 -4.27 25.28
CA GLN A 26 -0.40 -4.11 24.11
C GLN A 26 -0.98 -3.10 23.11
N LYS A 27 -0.08 -2.43 22.39
CA LYS A 27 -0.40 -1.67 21.17
C LYS A 27 -0.34 -2.62 19.99
N ILE A 28 -1.41 -2.68 19.21
CA ILE A 28 -1.49 -3.49 17.97
C ILE A 28 -1.92 -2.64 16.77
N PHE A 29 -1.62 -3.11 15.59
CA PHE A 29 -2.22 -2.65 14.34
C PHE A 29 -3.02 -3.80 13.76
N ASN A 30 -4.35 -3.68 13.79
CA ASN A 30 -5.24 -4.73 13.32
C ASN A 30 -6.39 -4.12 12.50
N PRO A 31 -6.33 -4.22 11.16
CA PRO A 31 -7.38 -3.75 10.28
C PRO A 31 -8.58 -4.72 10.18
N ASP A 32 -8.51 -5.89 10.80
CA ASP A 32 -9.61 -6.85 10.86
C ASP A 32 -10.67 -6.37 11.86
N ALA A 33 -11.84 -5.98 11.33
CA ALA A 33 -12.94 -5.49 12.16
C ALA A 33 -13.58 -6.57 13.04
N GLU A 34 -13.48 -7.85 12.64
CA GLU A 34 -14.09 -8.98 13.34
C GLU A 34 -13.22 -9.47 14.52
N LYS A 35 -11.90 -9.25 14.46
CA LYS A 35 -10.95 -9.68 15.49
C LYS A 35 -10.51 -8.55 16.42
N GLN A 36 -11.47 -7.90 17.07
CA GLN A 36 -11.17 -6.88 18.06
C GLN A 36 -10.74 -7.53 19.38
N LEU A 37 -9.56 -7.15 19.88
CA LEU A 37 -9.03 -7.61 21.16
C LEU A 37 -9.30 -6.52 22.24
N ALA A 38 -10.17 -6.81 23.20
CA ALA A 38 -10.67 -5.84 24.18
C ALA A 38 -9.56 -5.13 24.99
N ASN A 39 -8.49 -5.87 25.32
CA ASN A 39 -7.39 -5.35 26.14
C ASN A 39 -6.22 -4.78 25.32
N HIS A 40 -6.40 -4.58 24.01
CA HIS A 40 -5.34 -4.07 23.12
C HIS A 40 -5.68 -2.69 22.57
N TYR A 41 -4.68 -1.81 22.54
CA TYR A 41 -4.83 -0.52 21.88
C TYR A 41 -4.60 -0.68 20.38
N ASN A 42 -5.68 -0.79 19.61
CA ASN A 42 -5.58 -0.86 18.16
C ASN A 42 -5.28 0.52 17.56
N THR A 43 -4.20 0.62 16.78
CA THR A 43 -3.81 1.86 16.07
C THR A 43 -4.52 2.03 14.73
N TRP A 44 -5.14 0.97 14.20
CA TRP A 44 -6.00 1.08 13.04
C TRP A 44 -7.24 1.94 13.34
N ARG A 45 -7.53 2.91 12.48
CA ARG A 45 -8.63 3.88 12.66
C ARG A 45 -9.52 3.99 11.41
N GLY A 46 -9.44 3.01 10.50
CA GLY A 46 -10.10 3.09 9.21
C GLY A 46 -9.42 4.08 8.26
N PHE A 47 -9.96 4.20 7.08
CA PHE A 47 -9.47 5.12 6.06
C PHE A 47 -10.06 6.51 6.27
N ASP A 48 -9.20 7.54 6.15
CA ASP A 48 -9.66 8.92 6.33
C ASP A 48 -10.59 9.38 5.20
N MET A 49 -10.53 8.73 4.03
CA MET A 49 -11.44 8.97 2.91
C MET A 49 -12.91 8.64 3.24
N GLU A 50 -13.17 7.72 4.18
CA GLU A 50 -14.54 7.37 4.61
C GLU A 50 -15.23 8.50 5.39
N LYS A 51 -14.43 9.39 5.98
CA LYS A 51 -14.92 10.55 6.74
C LYS A 51 -15.27 11.75 5.86
N ILE A 52 -14.96 11.67 4.55
CA ILE A 52 -15.22 12.71 3.57
C ILE A 52 -16.51 12.38 2.86
N GLU A 53 -17.40 13.35 2.76
CA GLU A 53 -18.64 13.21 2.01
C GLU A 53 -18.35 12.95 0.53
N LEU A 54 -19.05 11.97 -0.05
CA LEU A 54 -18.97 11.68 -1.47
C LEU A 54 -19.88 12.65 -2.22
N THR A 55 -19.41 13.17 -3.36
CA THR A 55 -20.24 14.02 -4.20
C THR A 55 -21.45 13.27 -4.74
N ASP A 56 -22.63 13.91 -4.67
CA ASP A 56 -23.87 13.39 -5.26
C ASP A 56 -23.93 13.63 -6.79
N ASN A 57 -23.04 14.44 -7.32
CA ASN A 57 -22.97 14.76 -8.74
C ASN A 57 -22.31 13.65 -9.53
N LYS A 58 -23.13 12.79 -10.15
CA LYS A 58 -22.66 11.68 -11.00
C LYS A 58 -21.70 12.13 -12.12
N LYS A 59 -21.88 13.32 -12.69
CA LYS A 59 -20.99 13.83 -13.75
C LYS A 59 -19.60 14.10 -13.19
N THR A 60 -19.53 14.73 -12.02
CA THR A 60 -18.26 14.99 -11.31
C THR A 60 -17.57 13.67 -10.90
N TYR A 61 -18.32 12.76 -10.30
CA TYR A 61 -17.82 11.43 -9.93
C TYR A 61 -17.24 10.71 -11.15
N ASN A 62 -18.02 10.57 -12.23
CA ASN A 62 -17.58 9.89 -13.44
C ASN A 62 -16.37 10.56 -14.08
N LYS A 63 -16.29 11.90 -14.05
CA LYS A 63 -15.14 12.63 -14.55
C LYS A 63 -13.85 12.18 -13.85
N TYR A 64 -13.81 12.19 -12.52
CA TYR A 64 -12.61 11.82 -11.77
C TYR A 64 -12.24 10.34 -11.89
N VAL A 65 -13.25 9.47 -11.85
CA VAL A 65 -13.02 8.02 -12.05
C VAL A 65 -12.50 7.75 -13.47
N ASN A 66 -13.06 8.39 -14.50
CA ASN A 66 -12.60 8.21 -15.88
C ASN A 66 -11.20 8.81 -16.10
N THR A 67 -10.86 9.95 -15.46
CA THR A 67 -9.49 10.48 -15.50
C THR A 67 -8.49 9.50 -14.88
N PHE A 68 -8.85 8.92 -13.74
CA PHE A 68 -8.02 7.89 -13.07
C PHE A 68 -7.86 6.63 -13.94
N LYS A 69 -8.95 6.10 -14.48
CA LYS A 69 -8.92 4.92 -15.37
C LYS A 69 -8.09 5.20 -16.62
N GLY A 70 -8.33 6.34 -17.29
CA GLY A 70 -7.57 6.73 -18.47
C GLY A 70 -6.07 6.91 -18.20
N PHE A 71 -5.70 7.30 -16.99
CA PHE A 71 -4.29 7.32 -16.59
C PHE A 71 -3.72 5.91 -16.49
N ILE A 72 -4.43 4.96 -15.89
CA ILE A 72 -4.01 3.56 -15.77
C ILE A 72 -3.98 2.88 -17.14
N ASP A 73 -5.00 3.10 -17.98
CA ASP A 73 -5.05 2.59 -19.36
C ASP A 73 -3.80 3.02 -20.13
N ASN A 74 -3.47 4.32 -20.06
CA ASN A 74 -2.27 4.85 -20.71
C ASN A 74 -0.98 4.29 -20.08
N LEU A 75 -0.93 4.17 -18.74
CA LEU A 75 0.24 3.65 -18.04
C LEU A 75 0.59 2.22 -18.48
N PHE A 76 -0.41 1.38 -18.73
CA PHE A 76 -0.22 -0.01 -19.16
C PHE A 76 -0.47 -0.23 -20.67
N GLY A 77 -0.38 0.83 -21.48
CA GLY A 77 -0.49 0.73 -22.94
C GLY A 77 -1.82 0.14 -23.40
N ASN A 78 -2.91 0.39 -22.67
CA ASN A 78 -4.25 -0.17 -22.89
C ASN A 78 -4.31 -1.72 -22.83
N ASN A 79 -3.35 -2.35 -22.16
CA ASN A 79 -3.43 -3.80 -21.89
C ASN A 79 -4.50 -4.06 -20.83
N ILE A 80 -5.64 -4.56 -21.27
CA ILE A 80 -6.85 -4.70 -20.44
C ILE A 80 -6.62 -5.62 -19.22
N ASP A 81 -5.85 -6.68 -19.36
CA ASP A 81 -5.58 -7.63 -18.29
C ASP A 81 -4.71 -6.98 -17.21
N SER A 82 -3.67 -6.24 -17.61
CA SER A 82 -2.81 -5.47 -16.70
C SER A 82 -3.58 -4.37 -15.96
N VAL A 83 -4.45 -3.64 -16.69
CA VAL A 83 -5.31 -2.59 -16.14
C VAL A 83 -6.27 -3.15 -15.09
N ASN A 84 -7.02 -4.18 -15.45
CA ASN A 84 -8.02 -4.79 -14.56
C ASN A 84 -7.36 -5.41 -13.33
N TYR A 85 -6.27 -6.14 -13.52
CA TYR A 85 -5.54 -6.74 -12.41
C TYR A 85 -4.99 -5.69 -11.45
N PHE A 86 -4.39 -4.61 -11.97
CA PHE A 86 -3.89 -3.50 -11.15
C PHE A 86 -5.02 -2.86 -10.32
N ILE A 87 -6.18 -2.59 -10.95
CA ILE A 87 -7.34 -2.02 -10.27
C ILE A 87 -7.87 -2.96 -9.18
N ALA A 88 -8.02 -4.27 -9.49
CA ALA A 88 -8.45 -5.29 -8.53
C ALA A 88 -7.49 -5.39 -7.35
N TRP A 89 -6.19 -5.36 -7.61
CA TRP A 89 -5.16 -5.39 -6.56
C TRP A 89 -5.23 -4.15 -5.65
N CYS A 90 -5.40 -2.95 -6.21
CA CYS A 90 -5.60 -1.73 -5.45
C CYS A 90 -6.91 -1.76 -4.64
N ALA A 91 -7.99 -2.27 -5.24
CA ALA A 91 -9.28 -2.43 -4.59
C ALA A 91 -9.20 -3.39 -3.39
N ASN A 92 -8.42 -4.48 -3.50
CA ASN A 92 -8.26 -5.43 -2.41
C ASN A 92 -7.67 -4.79 -1.15
N ILE A 93 -6.69 -3.91 -1.25
CA ILE A 93 -6.12 -3.22 -0.08
C ILE A 93 -7.19 -2.38 0.65
N ILE A 94 -8.12 -1.80 -0.09
CA ILE A 94 -9.19 -0.96 0.46
C ILE A 94 -10.34 -1.79 1.02
N GLN A 95 -10.75 -2.83 0.29
CA GLN A 95 -11.90 -3.66 0.69
C GLN A 95 -11.54 -4.68 1.76
N ASN A 96 -10.33 -5.25 1.67
CA ASN A 96 -9.86 -6.34 2.52
C ASN A 96 -8.51 -6.01 3.17
N PRO A 97 -8.39 -4.93 3.96
CA PRO A 97 -7.09 -4.48 4.49
C PRO A 97 -6.41 -5.49 5.42
N ALA A 98 -7.14 -6.46 5.94
CA ALA A 98 -6.62 -7.57 6.73
C ALA A 98 -6.14 -8.75 5.88
N ASN A 99 -6.62 -8.87 4.62
CA ASN A 99 -6.35 -9.99 3.73
C ASN A 99 -5.53 -9.53 2.52
N ARG A 100 -4.24 -9.78 2.57
CA ARG A 100 -3.30 -9.37 1.52
C ARG A 100 -3.45 -10.21 0.26
N SER A 101 -3.13 -9.64 -0.89
CA SER A 101 -3.03 -10.38 -2.17
C SER A 101 -1.90 -11.40 -2.19
N CYS A 102 -0.89 -11.28 -1.31
CA CYS A 102 0.36 -12.04 -1.32
C CYS A 102 1.10 -11.97 -2.67
N VAL A 103 0.87 -10.90 -3.43
CA VAL A 103 1.54 -10.61 -4.71
C VAL A 103 2.10 -9.18 -4.66
N CYS A 104 3.39 -9.07 -4.97
CA CYS A 104 4.06 -7.80 -5.18
C CYS A 104 3.84 -7.34 -6.63
N LEU A 105 3.33 -6.13 -6.83
CA LEU A 105 3.30 -5.51 -8.15
C LEU A 105 4.66 -4.96 -8.50
N VAL A 106 5.17 -5.31 -9.67
CA VAL A 106 6.39 -4.76 -10.25
C VAL A 106 5.99 -3.87 -11.41
N LEU A 107 6.09 -2.55 -11.20
CA LEU A 107 5.84 -1.56 -12.24
C LEU A 107 7.16 -1.27 -12.95
N TYR A 108 7.34 -1.85 -14.12
CA TYR A 108 8.54 -1.69 -14.92
C TYR A 108 8.33 -0.67 -16.04
N SER A 109 9.31 0.15 -16.30
CA SER A 109 9.41 0.93 -17.53
C SER A 109 10.87 1.02 -17.95
N LEU A 110 11.13 1.02 -19.26
CA LEU A 110 12.49 1.13 -19.78
C LEU A 110 13.15 2.45 -19.36
N GLU A 111 12.37 3.53 -19.33
CA GLU A 111 12.85 4.87 -18.98
C GLU A 111 12.15 5.40 -17.72
N GLU A 112 12.78 6.39 -17.09
CA GLU A 112 12.17 7.13 -16.00
C GLU A 112 11.06 8.06 -16.50
N GLY A 113 10.11 8.40 -15.62
CA GLY A 113 9.06 9.37 -15.97
C GLY A 113 7.78 8.77 -16.57
N ALA A 114 7.64 7.43 -16.64
CA ALA A 114 6.44 6.77 -17.16
C ALA A 114 5.15 7.01 -16.32
N GLY A 115 5.27 7.56 -15.10
CA GLY A 115 4.12 7.85 -14.23
C GLY A 115 3.93 6.88 -13.06
N LYS A 116 4.85 5.91 -12.85
CA LYS A 116 4.80 4.95 -11.74
C LYS A 116 4.58 5.63 -10.38
N ASN A 117 5.39 6.65 -10.06
CA ASN A 117 5.27 7.40 -8.81
C ASN A 117 3.98 8.25 -8.73
N MET A 118 3.39 8.62 -9.86
CA MET A 118 2.13 9.36 -9.89
C MET A 118 0.96 8.49 -9.44
N ILE A 119 0.88 7.27 -9.95
CA ILE A 119 -0.19 6.34 -9.59
C ILE A 119 -0.03 5.81 -8.15
N THR A 120 1.20 5.54 -7.69
CA THR A 120 1.43 5.15 -6.29
C THR A 120 1.09 6.29 -5.33
N LYS A 121 1.29 7.56 -5.74
CA LYS A 121 0.83 8.73 -4.96
C LYS A 121 -0.69 8.81 -4.88
N THR A 122 -1.41 8.53 -5.96
CA THR A 122 -2.88 8.46 -5.94
C THR A 122 -3.36 7.40 -4.94
N LEU A 123 -2.73 6.22 -4.96
CA LEU A 123 -3.06 5.14 -4.03
C LEU A 123 -2.73 5.51 -2.58
N GLU A 124 -1.59 6.14 -2.33
CA GLU A 124 -1.25 6.68 -1.00
C GLU A 124 -2.32 7.64 -0.48
N LEU A 125 -2.81 8.53 -1.34
CA LEU A 125 -3.85 9.49 -0.95
C LEU A 125 -5.19 8.82 -0.65
N CYS A 126 -5.52 7.74 -1.36
CA CYS A 126 -6.70 6.92 -1.05
C CYS A 126 -6.58 6.20 0.30
N LEU A 127 -5.42 5.60 0.58
CA LEU A 127 -5.18 4.83 1.81
C LEU A 127 -4.93 5.73 3.03
N GLY A 128 -4.34 6.90 2.79
CA GLY A 128 -3.80 7.80 3.82
C GLY A 128 -2.31 7.58 4.04
N THR A 129 -1.56 8.69 4.14
CA THR A 129 -0.09 8.70 4.25
C THR A 129 0.45 7.90 5.44
N LYS A 130 -0.34 7.80 6.52
CA LYS A 130 0.02 7.03 7.71
C LYS A 130 0.14 5.52 7.45
N TYR A 131 -0.54 4.99 6.43
CA TYR A 131 -0.57 3.56 6.10
C TYR A 131 0.33 3.18 4.92
N VAL A 132 1.05 4.14 4.36
CA VAL A 132 1.97 3.91 3.23
C VAL A 132 3.38 4.30 3.63
N ASN A 133 4.38 3.58 3.14
CA ASN A 133 5.78 3.93 3.29
C ASN A 133 6.52 3.77 1.97
N TYR A 134 7.42 4.70 1.69
CA TYR A 134 8.30 4.67 0.52
C TYR A 134 9.71 4.31 0.97
N ILE A 135 10.31 3.32 0.31
CA ILE A 135 11.63 2.79 0.63
C ILE A 135 12.53 2.94 -0.59
N THR A 136 13.69 3.55 -0.39
CA THR A 136 14.74 3.70 -1.41
C THR A 136 15.99 2.88 -1.09
N ASP A 137 16.23 2.59 0.18
CA ASP A 137 17.32 1.72 0.66
C ASP A 137 16.72 0.45 1.29
N VAL A 138 16.50 -0.55 0.44
CA VAL A 138 15.83 -1.79 0.85
C VAL A 138 16.66 -2.56 1.88
N SER A 139 17.99 -2.61 1.72
CA SER A 139 18.88 -3.34 2.61
C SER A 139 18.82 -2.82 4.05
N ASN A 140 18.82 -1.50 4.22
CA ASN A 140 18.81 -0.90 5.57
C ASN A 140 17.39 -0.65 6.08
N GLN A 141 16.51 -0.12 5.23
CA GLN A 141 15.17 0.31 5.67
C GLN A 141 14.18 -0.86 5.78
N LEU A 142 14.29 -1.91 4.93
CA LEU A 142 13.37 -3.05 4.95
C LEU A 142 13.98 -4.26 5.66
N PHE A 143 15.22 -4.62 5.33
CA PHE A 143 15.89 -5.82 5.85
C PHE A 143 16.88 -5.53 6.98
N GLY A 144 17.09 -4.26 7.33
CA GLY A 144 17.95 -3.88 8.45
C GLY A 144 17.44 -4.45 9.77
N LYS A 145 18.37 -4.79 10.68
CA LYS A 145 18.09 -5.45 11.97
C LYS A 145 16.99 -4.77 12.80
N HIS A 146 16.93 -3.43 12.78
CA HIS A 146 15.98 -2.65 13.55
C HIS A 146 14.90 -1.99 12.65
N SER A 147 14.57 -2.63 11.53
CA SER A 147 13.59 -2.09 10.60
C SER A 147 12.18 -2.10 11.21
N SER A 148 11.55 -0.92 11.18
CA SER A 148 10.14 -0.72 11.52
C SER A 148 9.33 -0.22 10.31
N ALA A 149 9.88 -0.33 9.11
CA ALA A 149 9.34 0.28 7.90
C ALA A 149 7.92 -0.17 7.55
N GLU A 150 7.56 -1.37 7.98
CA GLU A 150 6.26 -2.00 7.70
C GLU A 150 5.30 -1.95 8.90
N MET A 151 5.74 -1.42 10.06
CA MET A 151 4.88 -1.31 11.23
C MET A 151 3.74 -0.32 10.97
N ASP A 152 2.52 -0.72 11.29
CA ASP A 152 1.31 0.08 11.09
C ASP A 152 1.10 0.48 9.60
N LYS A 153 1.54 -0.35 8.63
CA LYS A 153 1.44 -0.09 7.18
C LYS A 153 0.59 -1.13 6.46
N LEU A 154 -0.05 -0.68 5.37
CA LEU A 154 -0.79 -1.50 4.42
C LEU A 154 -0.09 -1.57 3.05
N LEU A 155 0.73 -0.56 2.74
CA LEU A 155 1.43 -0.48 1.47
C LEU A 155 2.88 -0.04 1.65
N ILE A 156 3.78 -0.81 1.08
CA ILE A 156 5.19 -0.46 0.95
C ILE A 156 5.50 -0.25 -0.53
N VAL A 157 6.01 0.93 -0.86
CA VAL A 157 6.45 1.27 -2.21
C VAL A 157 7.97 1.30 -2.24
N LEU A 158 8.56 0.39 -3.00
CA LEU A 158 10.01 0.30 -3.21
C LEU A 158 10.38 1.08 -4.46
N ASN A 159 11.14 2.17 -4.30
CA ASN A 159 11.57 3.02 -5.40
C ASN A 159 13.05 2.84 -5.68
N GLU A 160 13.42 2.73 -6.97
CA GLU A 160 14.82 2.75 -7.46
C GLU A 160 15.74 1.75 -6.77
N VAL A 161 15.22 0.58 -6.46
CA VAL A 161 15.99 -0.45 -5.78
C VAL A 161 17.12 -0.93 -6.67
N LYS A 162 18.35 -0.83 -6.17
CA LYS A 162 19.52 -1.37 -6.87
C LYS A 162 19.40 -2.89 -6.93
N GLY A 163 19.51 -3.46 -8.13
CA GLY A 163 19.31 -4.90 -8.35
C GLY A 163 20.18 -5.80 -7.45
N LYS A 164 21.35 -5.35 -7.03
CA LYS A 164 22.19 -6.07 -6.06
C LYS A 164 21.54 -6.24 -4.68
N ASP A 165 20.82 -5.23 -4.20
CA ASP A 165 20.24 -5.23 -2.86
C ASP A 165 18.99 -6.12 -2.78
N THR A 166 18.18 -6.15 -3.84
CA THR A 166 17.04 -7.08 -3.94
C THR A 166 17.48 -8.50 -4.22
N TYR A 167 18.53 -8.69 -5.02
CA TYR A 167 19.04 -10.03 -5.32
C TYR A 167 19.67 -10.69 -4.09
N ALA A 168 20.45 -9.95 -3.32
CA ALA A 168 21.06 -10.46 -2.07
C ALA A 168 20.01 -10.81 -1.00
N ASN A 169 18.82 -10.18 -1.04
CA ASN A 169 17.74 -10.38 -0.08
C ASN A 169 16.49 -11.00 -0.71
N ALA A 170 16.62 -11.64 -1.89
CA ALA A 170 15.47 -12.12 -2.67
C ALA A 170 14.58 -13.08 -1.88
N ASP A 171 15.16 -14.02 -1.16
CA ASP A 171 14.39 -14.99 -0.38
C ASP A 171 13.71 -14.32 0.82
N LEU A 172 14.37 -13.39 1.48
CA LEU A 172 13.75 -12.59 2.55
C LEU A 172 12.59 -11.75 2.01
N PHE A 173 12.72 -11.16 0.81
CA PHE A 173 11.64 -10.42 0.21
C PHE A 173 10.45 -11.32 -0.14
N LYS A 174 10.71 -12.51 -0.65
CA LYS A 174 9.66 -13.50 -0.92
C LYS A 174 8.88 -13.88 0.33
N THR A 175 9.54 -14.04 1.48
CA THR A 175 8.87 -14.30 2.76
C THR A 175 8.06 -13.07 3.21
N ARG A 176 8.57 -11.84 3.05
CA ARG A 176 7.81 -10.62 3.37
C ARG A 176 6.50 -10.51 2.59
N ILE A 177 6.49 -10.95 1.33
CA ILE A 177 5.30 -10.93 0.50
C ILE A 177 4.24 -11.92 1.00
N THR A 178 4.64 -13.09 1.52
CA THR A 178 3.72 -14.20 1.80
C THR A 178 3.45 -14.47 3.27
N ASP A 179 4.40 -14.20 4.18
CA ASP A 179 4.26 -14.57 5.58
C ASP A 179 3.28 -13.67 6.33
N ASP A 180 2.38 -14.27 7.08
CA ASP A 180 1.32 -13.56 7.82
C ASP A 180 1.84 -12.83 9.06
N THR A 181 2.98 -13.27 9.57
CA THR A 181 3.63 -12.66 10.74
C THR A 181 5.10 -12.42 10.47
N ARG A 182 5.69 -11.54 11.24
CA ARG A 182 7.13 -11.30 11.22
C ARG A 182 7.65 -10.83 12.57
N GLU A 183 8.91 -11.07 12.80
CA GLU A 183 9.64 -10.54 13.94
C GLU A 183 10.15 -9.13 13.65
N VAL A 184 10.01 -8.25 14.64
CA VAL A 184 10.55 -6.88 14.63
C VAL A 184 11.36 -6.67 15.90
N GLU A 185 12.61 -6.27 15.72
CA GLU A 185 13.49 -5.88 16.80
C GLU A 185 13.65 -4.34 16.80
N LEU A 186 13.03 -3.66 17.72
CA LEU A 186 13.21 -2.23 17.88
C LEU A 186 14.43 -1.95 18.74
N LYS A 187 15.14 -0.85 18.46
CA LYS A 187 16.32 -0.46 19.25
C LYS A 187 15.97 -0.36 20.75
N ASN A 188 16.71 -1.07 21.58
CA ASN A 188 16.53 -1.16 23.03
C ASN A 188 15.15 -1.73 23.47
N LYS A 189 14.56 -2.61 22.69
CA LYS A 189 13.35 -3.35 23.04
C LYS A 189 13.54 -4.82 22.70
N ASP A 190 12.79 -5.67 23.39
CA ASP A 190 12.72 -7.07 23.04
C ASP A 190 12.13 -7.27 21.65
N THR A 191 12.54 -8.37 21.00
CA THR A 191 11.95 -8.79 19.73
C THR A 191 10.47 -9.10 19.92
N MET A 192 9.63 -8.54 19.05
CA MET A 192 8.20 -8.78 19.08
C MET A 192 7.72 -9.37 17.75
N GLN A 193 6.77 -10.27 17.82
CA GLN A 193 6.07 -10.77 16.63
C GLN A 193 4.89 -9.84 16.34
N ILE A 194 4.76 -9.40 15.08
CA ILE A 194 3.64 -8.58 14.59
C ILE A 194 2.98 -9.26 13.39
N ASN A 195 1.69 -9.00 13.22
CA ASN A 195 0.99 -9.38 11.99
C ASN A 195 1.46 -8.53 10.82
N ASN A 196 1.56 -9.16 9.66
CA ASN A 196 1.96 -8.50 8.42
C ASN A 196 0.72 -8.22 7.55
N TYR A 197 0.39 -6.96 7.41
CA TYR A 197 -0.72 -6.49 6.56
C TYR A 197 -0.21 -5.74 5.31
N CYS A 198 1.11 -5.75 5.05
CA CYS A 198 1.71 -4.99 3.98
C CYS A 198 1.54 -5.65 2.61
N SER A 199 1.05 -4.90 1.65
CA SER A 199 1.17 -5.16 0.22
C SER A 199 2.38 -4.40 -0.33
N TYR A 200 2.97 -4.85 -1.45
CA TYR A 200 4.22 -4.29 -1.97
C TYR A 200 4.07 -3.87 -3.43
N ILE A 201 4.58 -2.67 -3.75
CA ILE A 201 4.83 -2.23 -5.11
C ILE A 201 6.32 -1.99 -5.27
N LEU A 202 6.91 -2.52 -6.33
CA LEU A 202 8.28 -2.26 -6.74
C LEU A 202 8.27 -1.42 -8.02
N ASN A 203 8.68 -0.16 -7.93
CA ASN A 203 8.91 0.71 -9.08
C ASN A 203 10.35 0.54 -9.56
N THR A 204 10.56 0.06 -10.78
CA THR A 204 11.91 -0.19 -11.29
C THR A 204 12.04 0.13 -12.77
N ASN A 205 13.26 0.46 -13.18
CA ASN A 205 13.71 0.54 -14.57
C ASN A 205 14.73 -0.57 -14.90
N ASN A 206 14.91 -1.51 -13.94
CA ASN A 206 15.86 -2.61 -14.10
C ASN A 206 15.15 -3.94 -13.75
N LEU A 207 14.94 -4.80 -14.75
CA LEU A 207 14.35 -6.12 -14.58
C LEU A 207 15.15 -7.02 -13.63
N ASN A 208 16.47 -6.87 -13.58
CA ASN A 208 17.32 -7.64 -12.67
C ASN A 208 17.06 -7.31 -11.19
N SER A 209 16.21 -6.33 -10.89
CA SER A 209 15.75 -6.06 -9.52
C SER A 209 14.79 -7.12 -8.98
N VAL A 210 14.29 -8.00 -9.85
CA VAL A 210 13.31 -9.04 -9.49
C VAL A 210 13.93 -10.41 -9.73
N ASN A 211 14.13 -11.18 -8.66
CA ASN A 211 14.56 -12.57 -8.76
C ASN A 211 13.33 -13.48 -8.75
N ALA A 212 12.62 -13.53 -9.88
CA ALA A 212 11.50 -14.43 -10.08
C ALA A 212 11.90 -15.60 -10.99
N GLY A 213 11.61 -16.82 -10.56
CA GLY A 213 11.75 -18.02 -11.38
C GLY A 213 10.42 -18.40 -12.04
N ASP A 214 10.46 -19.37 -12.95
CA ASP A 214 9.31 -19.88 -13.73
C ASP A 214 8.03 -20.16 -12.92
N LYS A 215 8.21 -20.65 -11.69
CA LYS A 215 7.11 -21.05 -10.79
C LYS A 215 6.84 -20.04 -9.68
N ASP A 216 7.49 -18.87 -9.73
CA ASP A 216 7.30 -17.88 -8.69
C ASP A 216 5.96 -17.16 -8.88
N ARG A 217 5.07 -17.32 -7.91
CA ARG A 217 3.71 -16.76 -7.92
C ARG A 217 3.58 -15.43 -7.17
N ARG A 218 4.71 -14.92 -6.62
CA ARG A 218 4.71 -13.74 -5.75
C ARG A 218 4.85 -12.42 -6.48
N PHE A 219 5.29 -12.43 -7.74
CA PHE A 219 5.50 -11.22 -8.51
C PHE A 219 4.52 -11.13 -9.69
N CYS A 220 3.92 -9.97 -9.86
CA CYS A 220 3.17 -9.58 -11.04
C CYS A 220 3.91 -8.44 -11.72
N VAL A 221 4.50 -8.70 -12.88
CA VAL A 221 5.31 -7.72 -13.62
C VAL A 221 4.43 -7.04 -14.67
N LEU A 222 4.23 -5.74 -14.51
CA LEU A 222 3.42 -4.92 -15.39
C LEU A 222 4.33 -3.95 -16.16
N ASP A 223 4.23 -3.98 -17.47
CA ASP A 223 4.99 -3.09 -18.36
C ASP A 223 4.30 -1.73 -18.42
N CYS A 224 5.06 -0.68 -18.05
CA CYS A 224 4.58 0.69 -18.09
C CYS A 224 4.98 1.35 -19.40
N ASN A 225 3.99 1.86 -20.12
CA ASN A 225 4.16 2.52 -21.41
C ASN A 225 5.02 3.79 -21.31
N ASN A 226 5.91 3.98 -22.29
CA ASN A 226 6.82 5.10 -22.35
C ASN A 226 6.32 6.28 -23.22
N GLU A 227 5.17 6.19 -23.86
CA GLU A 227 4.66 7.19 -24.81
C GLU A 227 4.50 8.60 -24.21
N LYS A 228 4.20 8.71 -22.93
CA LYS A 228 3.94 9.99 -22.23
C LYS A 228 5.14 10.55 -21.48
N ILE A 229 6.29 9.90 -21.47
CA ILE A 229 7.46 10.30 -20.66
C ILE A 229 7.83 11.79 -20.81
N HIS A 230 7.74 12.34 -22.00
CA HIS A 230 8.08 13.75 -22.25
C HIS A 230 6.88 14.71 -22.12
N ASP A 231 5.67 14.20 -21.85
CA ASP A 231 4.47 15.03 -21.76
C ASP A 231 4.29 15.59 -20.33
N LYS A 232 5.13 16.56 -19.97
CA LYS A 232 5.05 17.26 -18.67
C LYS A 232 3.68 17.86 -18.40
N LYS A 233 2.95 18.27 -19.45
CA LYS A 233 1.62 18.87 -19.31
C LYS A 233 0.60 17.81 -18.88
N TYR A 234 0.66 16.62 -19.47
CA TYR A 234 -0.17 15.47 -19.11
C TYR A 234 -0.05 15.14 -17.62
N PHE A 235 1.17 14.94 -17.13
CA PHE A 235 1.42 14.62 -15.72
C PHE A 235 1.03 15.76 -14.77
N LYS A 236 1.32 17.02 -15.15
CA LYS A 236 0.91 18.19 -14.35
C LYS A 236 -0.60 18.31 -14.25
N ASN A 237 -1.31 18.06 -15.33
CA ASN A 237 -2.78 18.09 -15.34
C ASN A 237 -3.34 17.00 -14.42
N TYR A 238 -2.86 15.76 -14.53
CA TYR A 238 -3.28 14.69 -13.65
C TYR A 238 -2.97 15.00 -12.18
N ALA A 239 -1.77 15.48 -11.87
CA ALA A 239 -1.39 15.86 -10.52
C ALA A 239 -2.34 16.90 -9.91
N ASN A 240 -2.69 17.95 -10.68
CA ASN A 240 -3.57 19.00 -10.21
C ASN A 240 -5.03 18.53 -10.11
N GLU A 241 -5.52 17.79 -11.11
CA GLU A 241 -6.91 17.35 -11.17
C GLU A 241 -7.22 16.24 -10.17
N ILE A 242 -6.30 15.32 -9.97
CA ILE A 242 -6.47 14.13 -9.14
C ILE A 242 -5.71 14.28 -7.81
N ASN A 243 -4.39 14.26 -7.83
CA ASN A 243 -3.60 14.17 -6.59
C ASN A 243 -3.67 15.42 -5.70
N GLY A 244 -3.93 16.58 -6.29
CA GLY A 244 -4.17 17.84 -5.57
C GLY A 244 -5.63 18.07 -5.17
N ASN A 245 -6.54 17.15 -5.49
CA ASN A 245 -7.98 17.33 -5.30
C ASN A 245 -8.57 16.24 -4.40
N LYS A 246 -8.93 16.63 -3.18
CA LYS A 246 -9.47 15.73 -2.17
C LYS A 246 -10.79 15.06 -2.56
N GLU A 247 -11.66 15.79 -3.29
CA GLU A 247 -12.92 15.25 -3.82
C GLU A 247 -12.65 14.17 -4.89
N ALA A 248 -11.68 14.40 -5.76
CA ALA A 248 -11.27 13.41 -6.76
C ALA A 248 -10.74 12.13 -6.11
N ILE A 249 -9.88 12.26 -5.09
CA ILE A 249 -9.37 11.10 -4.33
C ILE A 249 -10.51 10.38 -3.63
N ARG A 250 -11.50 11.09 -3.06
CA ARG A 250 -12.69 10.47 -2.45
C ARG A 250 -13.51 9.67 -3.47
N CYS A 251 -13.66 10.19 -4.69
CA CYS A 251 -14.35 9.48 -5.78
C CYS A 251 -13.60 8.21 -6.20
N ILE A 252 -12.27 8.30 -6.35
CA ILE A 252 -11.42 7.15 -6.70
C ILE A 252 -11.44 6.10 -5.58
N TYR A 253 -11.34 6.52 -4.32
CA TYR A 253 -11.50 5.63 -3.17
C TYR A 253 -12.83 4.88 -3.23
N GLN A 254 -13.94 5.59 -3.49
CA GLN A 254 -15.26 4.96 -3.60
C GLN A 254 -15.33 3.98 -4.75
N TYR A 255 -14.76 4.33 -5.92
CA TYR A 255 -14.67 3.43 -7.06
C TYR A 255 -13.93 2.14 -6.71
N LEU A 256 -12.76 2.23 -6.08
CA LEU A 256 -11.99 1.06 -5.65
C LEU A 256 -12.72 0.26 -4.56
N LYS A 257 -13.41 0.94 -3.63
CA LYS A 257 -14.19 0.28 -2.56
C LYS A 257 -15.39 -0.52 -3.08
N THR A 258 -15.93 -0.15 -4.25
CA THR A 258 -17.10 -0.82 -4.86
C THR A 258 -16.73 -1.62 -6.10
N PHE A 259 -15.45 -1.72 -6.44
CA PHE A 259 -14.99 -2.50 -7.58
C PHE A 259 -15.26 -3.99 -7.35
N ASN A 260 -15.80 -4.68 -8.36
CA ASN A 260 -16.01 -6.12 -8.27
C ASN A 260 -14.70 -6.87 -8.53
N ILE A 261 -14.04 -7.28 -7.45
CA ILE A 261 -12.75 -7.99 -7.52
C ILE A 261 -12.93 -9.37 -8.15
N ASP A 262 -14.00 -10.08 -7.83
CA ASP A 262 -14.20 -11.47 -8.26
C ASP A 262 -14.38 -11.62 -9.79
N GLU A 263 -14.79 -10.57 -10.49
CA GLU A 263 -14.79 -10.56 -11.96
C GLU A 263 -13.40 -10.66 -12.58
N VAL A 264 -12.36 -10.22 -11.87
CA VAL A 264 -10.97 -10.19 -12.35
C VAL A 264 -10.12 -11.26 -11.68
N VAL A 265 -10.35 -11.47 -10.40
CA VAL A 265 -9.59 -12.37 -9.52
C VAL A 265 -10.56 -13.29 -8.82
N PRO A 266 -11.00 -14.38 -9.48
CA PRO A 266 -11.91 -15.36 -8.87
C PRO A 266 -11.36 -15.89 -7.53
N ASP A 267 -12.25 -16.07 -6.56
CA ASP A 267 -11.93 -16.56 -5.21
C ASP A 267 -10.87 -15.72 -4.49
N SER A 268 -10.60 -14.48 -4.95
CA SER A 268 -9.55 -13.60 -4.43
C SER A 268 -8.13 -14.21 -4.48
N ILE A 269 -7.88 -15.15 -5.40
CA ILE A 269 -6.56 -15.81 -5.56
C ILE A 269 -5.70 -15.02 -6.54
N PHE A 270 -5.11 -13.91 -6.05
CA PHE A 270 -4.30 -13.01 -6.87
C PHE A 270 -3.10 -13.68 -7.55
N SER A 271 -2.50 -14.67 -6.93
CA SER A 271 -1.35 -15.40 -7.51
C SER A 271 -1.68 -16.10 -8.83
N ASP A 272 -2.90 -16.56 -9.00
CA ASP A 272 -3.32 -17.36 -10.15
C ASP A 272 -3.88 -16.48 -11.27
N ALA A 273 -4.51 -15.36 -10.92
CA ALA A 273 -5.11 -14.41 -11.84
C ALA A 273 -4.11 -13.41 -12.47
N ARG A 274 -2.81 -13.51 -12.14
CA ARG A 274 -1.79 -12.58 -12.65
C ARG A 274 -1.72 -12.61 -14.18
N PRO A 275 -1.73 -11.44 -14.85
CA PRO A 275 -1.47 -11.38 -16.27
C PRO A 275 -0.05 -11.89 -16.56
N ARG A 276 0.06 -12.80 -17.53
CA ARG A 276 1.35 -13.22 -18.07
C ARG A 276 1.75 -12.24 -19.16
N THR A 277 2.59 -11.28 -18.79
CA THR A 277 3.13 -10.30 -19.73
C THR A 277 4.34 -10.88 -20.46
N GLN A 278 4.58 -10.43 -21.69
CA GLN A 278 5.80 -10.78 -22.43
C GLN A 278 7.05 -10.42 -21.59
N LEU A 279 7.02 -9.31 -20.90
CA LEU A 279 8.08 -8.85 -20.02
C LEU A 279 8.36 -9.84 -18.87
N TYR A 280 7.34 -10.49 -18.32
CA TYR A 280 7.53 -11.52 -17.30
C TYR A 280 8.25 -12.75 -17.87
N GLU A 281 7.92 -13.16 -19.09
CA GLU A 281 8.59 -14.28 -19.77
C GLU A 281 10.07 -13.94 -20.06
N GLU A 282 10.37 -12.72 -20.48
CA GLU A 282 11.73 -12.22 -20.66
C GLU A 282 12.52 -12.23 -19.34
N LEU A 283 11.92 -11.78 -18.25
CA LEU A 283 12.52 -11.81 -16.91
C LEU A 283 12.91 -13.24 -16.48
N ILE A 284 12.03 -14.21 -16.72
CA ILE A 284 12.30 -15.62 -16.42
C ILE A 284 13.49 -16.14 -17.23
N LEU A 285 13.57 -15.78 -18.51
CA LEU A 285 14.67 -16.19 -19.37
C LEU A 285 16.00 -15.58 -18.91
N CYS A 286 16.01 -14.34 -18.43
CA CYS A 286 17.20 -13.67 -17.90
C CYS A 286 17.70 -14.26 -16.57
N ASN A 287 16.80 -14.88 -15.79
CA ASN A 287 17.13 -15.47 -14.48
C ASN A 287 17.48 -16.96 -14.56
N ARG A 288 17.49 -17.57 -15.75
CA ARG A 288 17.97 -18.94 -16.01
C ARG A 288 19.47 -18.95 -16.28
#